data_12dddf45557071bf78162df535de7356
#
_entry.id   12dddf45557071bf78162df535de7356
#
_cell.length_a   1.000
_cell.length_b   1.000
_cell.length_c   1.000
_cell.angle_alpha   90.00
_cell.angle_beta   90.00
_cell.angle_gamma   90.00
#
_symmetry.space_group_name_H-M   'P 1'
#
loop_
_entity.id
_entity.type
_entity.pdbx_description
1 polymer ?
#
loop_
_entity_poly.entity_id
_entity_poly.type
_entity_poly.pdbx_seq_one_letter_code
_entity_poly.pdbx_strand_id
1 'polypeptide(L)'
;MSVSSFNRRWAAVILEALTRHGVRHVCIAPGSRSTPLTLAAAENRAFIHHTHFDERGLGHLALGLAKVSKAPVAVIVTSGTAVANLYPALIEAGLTGEKLILLTADRPPELIDCGANQAIRQPGIFASHPSQTVSLPRPTQDIPASWLVSTLDHAMNALRSGGLHINCPFAEPLYGEMNDTGLVWQQQLGDWWESEKPWLREQTHMESAKQRDWFFWRQKRGVVIAGRMSAAEGKLAAEWAQTLGWPLIGDVLSQTGQPLPCADLWLGNAKAVTELAQAQIVVQLGSSLTGKRLLQWQAT
;
A
#
# COMPACT_ATOMS: atom_id res chain seq x y z
N MET A 1 18.66 2.89 -32.01
CA MET A 1 18.11 3.36 -30.72
C MET A 1 18.74 2.56 -29.60
N SER A 2 19.15 3.19 -28.51
CA SER A 2 19.65 2.45 -27.32
C SER A 2 18.48 2.01 -26.47
N VAL A 3 18.23 0.70 -26.44
CA VAL A 3 17.16 0.11 -25.63
C VAL A 3 17.41 0.36 -24.14
N SER A 4 18.65 0.23 -23.66
CA SER A 4 19.01 0.46 -22.25
C SER A 4 18.71 1.89 -21.80
N SER A 5 19.05 2.91 -22.60
CA SER A 5 18.75 4.31 -22.27
C SER A 5 17.25 4.56 -22.22
N PHE A 6 16.47 4.01 -23.16
CA PHE A 6 15.03 4.18 -23.16
C PHE A 6 14.35 3.45 -21.99
N ASN A 7 14.78 2.19 -21.68
CA ASN A 7 14.31 1.48 -20.50
C ASN A 7 14.50 2.30 -19.21
N ARG A 8 15.67 2.94 -19.08
CA ARG A 8 15.98 3.76 -17.90
C ARG A 8 15.13 5.03 -17.82
N ARG A 9 14.88 5.70 -18.96
CA ARG A 9 13.96 6.86 -19.00
C ARG A 9 12.52 6.47 -18.67
N TRP A 10 12.05 5.35 -19.18
CA TRP A 10 10.75 4.79 -18.86
C TRP A 10 10.63 4.51 -17.35
N ALA A 11 11.64 3.86 -16.77
CA ALA A 11 11.71 3.61 -15.33
C ALA A 11 11.77 4.91 -14.52
N ALA A 12 12.50 5.93 -14.99
CA ALA A 12 12.56 7.23 -14.33
C ALA A 12 11.19 7.92 -14.27
N VAL A 13 10.39 7.84 -15.34
CA VAL A 13 9.01 8.35 -15.35
C VAL A 13 8.13 7.59 -14.37
N ILE A 14 8.25 6.25 -14.29
CA ILE A 14 7.50 5.44 -13.32
C ILE A 14 7.80 5.93 -11.89
N LEU A 15 9.08 5.99 -11.55
CA LEU A 15 9.51 6.33 -10.19
C LEU A 15 9.17 7.77 -9.82
N GLU A 16 9.32 8.70 -10.75
CA GLU A 16 8.94 10.09 -10.54
C GLU A 16 7.43 10.24 -10.32
N ALA A 17 6.58 9.51 -11.04
CA ALA A 17 5.16 9.48 -10.78
C ALA A 17 4.84 9.00 -9.37
N LEU A 18 5.53 7.97 -8.87
CA LEU A 18 5.33 7.46 -7.51
C LEU A 18 5.76 8.45 -6.43
N THR A 19 6.81 9.26 -6.63
CA THR A 19 7.19 10.30 -5.66
C THR A 19 6.09 11.32 -5.44
N ARG A 20 5.33 11.64 -6.51
CA ARG A 20 4.21 12.60 -6.48
C ARG A 20 2.98 12.07 -5.73
N HIS A 21 2.92 10.77 -5.52
CA HIS A 21 1.95 10.09 -4.66
C HIS A 21 2.47 9.80 -3.24
N GLY A 22 3.58 10.43 -2.86
CA GLY A 22 4.11 10.36 -1.51
C GLY A 22 5.03 9.18 -1.22
N VAL A 23 5.43 8.40 -2.23
CA VAL A 23 6.46 7.36 -2.04
C VAL A 23 7.80 8.02 -1.75
N ARG A 24 8.40 7.65 -0.62
CA ARG A 24 9.73 8.12 -0.20
C ARG A 24 10.71 6.99 0.07
N HIS A 25 10.21 5.83 0.46
CA HIS A 25 11.02 4.64 0.71
C HIS A 25 10.94 3.69 -0.47
N VAL A 26 12.09 3.25 -0.95
CA VAL A 26 12.23 2.24 -2.01
C VAL A 26 13.08 1.10 -1.48
N CYS A 27 12.51 -0.10 -1.44
CA CYS A 27 13.17 -1.34 -1.04
C CYS A 27 13.60 -2.11 -2.28
N ILE A 28 14.87 -2.49 -2.40
CA ILE A 28 15.46 -3.03 -3.61
C ILE A 28 16.15 -4.37 -3.31
N ALA A 29 15.76 -5.43 -4.01
CA ALA A 29 16.53 -6.67 -4.08
C ALA A 29 17.39 -6.68 -5.35
N PRO A 30 18.60 -7.27 -5.31
CA PRO A 30 19.49 -7.33 -6.47
C PRO A 30 18.91 -8.22 -7.57
N GLY A 31 19.13 -7.83 -8.83
CA GLY A 31 18.72 -8.63 -9.99
C GLY A 31 18.93 -7.89 -11.30
N SER A 32 19.30 -8.64 -12.34
CA SER A 32 19.64 -8.04 -13.65
C SER A 32 18.42 -7.40 -14.33
N ARG A 33 17.25 -8.07 -14.32
CA ARG A 33 16.07 -7.56 -15.04
C ARG A 33 15.52 -6.26 -14.44
N SER A 34 15.70 -6.04 -13.15
CA SER A 34 15.31 -4.80 -12.47
C SER A 34 16.32 -3.65 -12.62
N THR A 35 17.44 -3.84 -13.33
CA THR A 35 18.48 -2.81 -13.50
C THR A 35 17.92 -1.44 -13.93
N PRO A 36 17.01 -1.31 -14.91
CA PRO A 36 16.47 -0.01 -15.29
C PRO A 36 15.77 0.71 -14.14
N LEU A 37 14.96 -0.02 -13.35
CA LEU A 37 14.27 0.52 -12.16
C LEU A 37 15.28 0.88 -11.05
N THR A 38 16.25 0.01 -10.80
CA THR A 38 17.25 0.21 -9.75
C THR A 38 18.10 1.45 -10.02
N LEU A 39 18.58 1.62 -11.26
CA LEU A 39 19.39 2.77 -11.64
C LEU A 39 18.57 4.07 -11.61
N ALA A 40 17.33 4.04 -12.10
CA ALA A 40 16.45 5.21 -12.03
C ALA A 40 16.10 5.57 -10.58
N ALA A 41 15.92 4.59 -9.69
CA ALA A 41 15.73 4.84 -8.27
C ALA A 41 16.97 5.48 -7.64
N ALA A 42 18.16 4.96 -7.92
CA ALA A 42 19.42 5.47 -7.38
C ALA A 42 19.70 6.93 -7.78
N GLU A 43 19.21 7.37 -8.94
CA GLU A 43 19.36 8.74 -9.42
C GLU A 43 18.33 9.72 -8.83
N ASN A 44 17.19 9.21 -8.38
CA ASN A 44 16.13 10.05 -7.84
C ASN A 44 16.38 10.37 -6.36
N ARG A 45 16.77 11.61 -6.09
CA ARG A 45 17.14 12.10 -4.75
C ARG A 45 15.96 12.17 -3.76
N ALA A 46 14.73 12.00 -4.22
CA ALA A 46 13.57 12.00 -3.34
C ALA A 46 13.42 10.67 -2.56
N PHE A 47 14.15 9.62 -2.96
CA PHE A 47 14.05 8.31 -2.33
C PHE A 47 15.07 8.06 -1.24
N ILE A 48 14.63 7.37 -0.20
CA ILE A 48 15.44 6.69 0.79
C ILE A 48 15.51 5.22 0.40
N HIS A 49 16.71 4.74 0.08
CA HIS A 49 16.92 3.39 -0.42
C HIS A 49 17.19 2.41 0.71
N HIS A 50 16.56 1.24 0.62
CA HIS A 50 16.78 0.11 1.49
C HIS A 50 17.09 -1.11 0.63
N THR A 51 18.12 -1.86 0.97
CA THR A 51 18.52 -3.04 0.21
C THR A 51 18.44 -4.29 1.08
N HIS A 52 17.97 -5.38 0.49
CA HIS A 52 17.98 -6.69 1.12
C HIS A 52 18.10 -7.76 0.04
N PHE A 53 18.89 -8.79 0.29
CA PHE A 53 19.15 -9.84 -0.72
C PHE A 53 18.04 -10.89 -0.81
N ASP A 54 17.22 -11.06 0.23
CA ASP A 54 16.07 -11.97 0.27
C ASP A 54 14.79 -11.16 0.04
N GLU A 55 14.06 -11.44 -1.03
CA GLU A 55 12.87 -10.69 -1.42
C GLU A 55 11.72 -10.85 -0.42
N ARG A 56 11.59 -11.99 0.22
CA ARG A 56 10.60 -12.19 1.28
C ARG A 56 10.90 -11.29 2.47
N GLY A 57 12.13 -11.24 2.93
CA GLY A 57 12.60 -10.32 3.97
C GLY A 57 12.40 -8.87 3.56
N LEU A 58 12.72 -8.52 2.30
CA LEU A 58 12.52 -7.20 1.73
C LEU A 58 11.04 -6.76 1.76
N GLY A 59 10.13 -7.65 1.39
CA GLY A 59 8.69 -7.38 1.42
C GLY A 59 8.19 -7.04 2.83
N HIS A 60 8.65 -7.78 3.85
CA HIS A 60 8.31 -7.50 5.24
C HIS A 60 8.99 -6.25 5.80
N LEU A 61 10.21 -5.94 5.36
CA LEU A 61 10.86 -4.65 5.66
C LEU A 61 10.02 -3.49 5.11
N ALA A 62 9.60 -3.58 3.85
CA ALA A 62 8.75 -2.57 3.22
C ALA A 62 7.42 -2.40 3.96
N LEU A 63 6.81 -3.51 4.39
CA LEU A 63 5.59 -3.49 5.19
C LEU A 63 5.79 -2.74 6.52
N GLY A 64 6.91 -3.00 7.22
CA GLY A 64 7.27 -2.30 8.44
C GLY A 64 7.48 -0.79 8.22
N LEU A 65 8.16 -0.43 7.14
CA LEU A 65 8.37 0.97 6.76
C LEU A 65 7.04 1.67 6.43
N ALA A 66 6.14 1.03 5.67
CA ALA A 66 4.82 1.57 5.36
C ALA A 66 3.98 1.79 6.63
N LYS A 67 4.04 0.86 7.58
CA LYS A 67 3.35 0.94 8.86
C LYS A 67 3.83 2.13 9.71
N VAL A 68 5.13 2.36 9.77
CA VAL A 68 5.71 3.45 10.59
C VAL A 68 5.56 4.81 9.91
N SER A 69 5.86 4.89 8.60
CA SER A 69 5.77 6.16 7.84
C SER A 69 4.34 6.58 7.53
N LYS A 70 3.38 5.64 7.57
CA LYS A 70 1.99 5.82 7.11
C LYS A 70 1.90 6.32 5.66
N ALA A 71 2.91 6.03 4.87
CA ALA A 71 3.06 6.39 3.48
C ALA A 71 3.26 5.15 2.61
N PRO A 72 2.96 5.21 1.32
CA PRO A 72 3.22 4.10 0.42
C PRO A 72 4.73 3.85 0.28
N VAL A 73 5.11 2.55 0.22
CA VAL A 73 6.49 2.11 0.05
C VAL A 73 6.61 1.29 -1.23
N ALA A 74 7.60 1.61 -2.06
CA ALA A 74 7.88 0.86 -3.27
C ALA A 74 8.86 -0.29 -3.02
N VAL A 75 8.64 -1.41 -3.70
CA VAL A 75 9.52 -2.59 -3.67
C VAL A 75 9.91 -2.94 -5.08
N ILE A 76 11.19 -2.98 -5.37
CA ILE A 76 11.75 -3.33 -6.67
C ILE A 76 12.40 -4.71 -6.58
N VAL A 77 11.94 -5.65 -7.40
CA VAL A 77 12.52 -6.98 -7.53
C VAL A 77 12.70 -7.37 -8.99
N THR A 78 13.58 -8.31 -9.22
CA THR A 78 13.77 -8.93 -10.54
C THR A 78 12.61 -9.91 -10.85
N SER A 79 12.66 -10.56 -11.99
CA SER A 79 11.63 -11.49 -12.46
C SER A 79 11.73 -12.87 -11.81
N GLY A 80 10.71 -13.68 -12.02
CA GLY A 80 10.69 -15.07 -11.62
C GLY A 80 10.27 -15.27 -10.17
N THR A 81 10.92 -16.18 -9.45
CA THR A 81 10.58 -16.51 -8.05
C THR A 81 10.79 -15.36 -7.08
N ALA A 82 11.60 -14.35 -7.43
CA ALA A 82 11.72 -13.10 -6.68
C ALA A 82 10.34 -12.44 -6.46
N VAL A 83 9.51 -12.44 -7.49
CA VAL A 83 8.14 -11.92 -7.43
C VAL A 83 7.28 -12.72 -6.46
N ALA A 84 7.33 -14.05 -6.55
CA ALA A 84 6.54 -14.94 -5.70
C ALA A 84 6.88 -14.78 -4.20
N ASN A 85 8.14 -14.47 -3.88
CA ASN A 85 8.58 -14.23 -2.51
C ASN A 85 7.95 -12.98 -1.85
N LEU A 86 7.38 -12.06 -2.61
CA LEU A 86 6.66 -10.91 -2.08
C LEU A 86 5.24 -11.22 -1.64
N TYR A 87 4.71 -12.40 -2.00
CA TYR A 87 3.31 -12.74 -1.78
C TYR A 87 2.86 -12.67 -0.31
N PRO A 88 3.63 -13.22 0.68
CA PRO A 88 3.23 -13.12 2.09
C PRO A 88 3.09 -11.68 2.58
N ALA A 89 4.04 -10.82 2.25
CA ALA A 89 4.01 -9.41 2.64
C ALA A 89 2.86 -8.64 1.98
N LEU A 90 2.54 -8.98 0.72
CA LEU A 90 1.41 -8.38 0.00
C LEU A 90 0.07 -8.76 0.64
N ILE A 91 -0.11 -10.04 1.02
CA ILE A 91 -1.32 -10.49 1.73
C ILE A 91 -1.47 -9.73 3.05
N GLU A 92 -0.40 -9.65 3.82
CA GLU A 92 -0.40 -8.95 5.11
C GLU A 92 -0.72 -7.45 4.93
N ALA A 93 -0.18 -6.80 3.90
CA ALA A 93 -0.51 -5.41 3.57
C ALA A 93 -2.00 -5.22 3.30
N GLY A 94 -2.65 -6.17 2.61
CA GLY A 94 -4.08 -6.16 2.38
C GLY A 94 -4.90 -6.29 3.67
N LEU A 95 -4.45 -7.17 4.59
CA LEU A 95 -5.12 -7.40 5.87
C LEU A 95 -4.96 -6.23 6.85
N THR A 96 -3.82 -5.57 6.82
CA THR A 96 -3.45 -4.53 7.79
C THR A 96 -3.58 -3.11 7.25
N GLY A 97 -3.80 -2.96 5.93
CA GLY A 97 -4.13 -1.69 5.28
C GLY A 97 -2.92 -0.84 4.87
N GLU A 98 -1.69 -1.33 5.03
CA GLU A 98 -0.48 -0.64 4.57
C GLU A 98 -0.41 -0.65 3.04
N LYS A 99 0.14 0.43 2.46
CA LYS A 99 0.26 0.58 1.00
C LYS A 99 1.64 0.12 0.52
N LEU A 100 1.68 -1.00 -0.20
CA LEU A 100 2.88 -1.49 -0.87
C LEU A 100 2.74 -1.38 -2.39
N ILE A 101 3.75 -0.83 -3.06
CA ILE A 101 3.82 -0.76 -4.52
C ILE A 101 4.91 -1.74 -4.98
N LEU A 102 4.51 -2.85 -5.57
CA LEU A 102 5.43 -3.88 -6.05
C LEU A 102 5.76 -3.61 -7.52
N LEU A 103 6.97 -3.12 -7.77
CA LEU A 103 7.55 -2.94 -9.10
C LEU A 103 8.32 -4.21 -9.46
N THR A 104 7.69 -5.10 -10.19
CA THR A 104 8.29 -6.39 -10.57
C THR A 104 8.81 -6.31 -12.00
N ALA A 105 10.12 -6.37 -12.15
CA ALA A 105 10.69 -6.45 -13.49
C ALA A 105 10.33 -7.80 -14.14
N ASP A 106 10.06 -7.78 -15.44
CA ASP A 106 9.67 -8.98 -16.19
C ASP A 106 10.43 -9.10 -17.50
N ARG A 107 10.41 -10.30 -18.07
CA ARG A 107 10.79 -10.50 -19.46
C ARG A 107 9.75 -9.90 -20.38
N PRO A 108 10.16 -9.39 -21.54
CA PRO A 108 9.20 -8.96 -22.55
C PRO A 108 8.39 -10.17 -23.07
N PRO A 109 7.19 -9.95 -23.62
CA PRO A 109 6.24 -11.02 -23.98
C PRO A 109 6.85 -12.12 -24.89
N GLU A 110 7.76 -11.76 -25.78
CA GLU A 110 8.45 -12.68 -26.68
C GLU A 110 9.36 -13.71 -25.98
N LEU A 111 9.67 -13.49 -24.71
CA LEU A 111 10.51 -14.40 -23.89
C LEU A 111 9.69 -15.19 -22.85
N ILE A 112 8.39 -15.08 -22.88
CA ILE A 112 7.52 -15.89 -22.01
C ILE A 112 7.18 -17.20 -22.71
N ASP A 113 7.20 -18.31 -21.95
CA ASP A 113 6.89 -19.67 -22.40
C ASP A 113 7.83 -20.23 -23.50
N CYS A 114 8.99 -19.63 -23.71
CA CYS A 114 9.99 -20.09 -24.69
C CYS A 114 11.25 -20.74 -24.05
N GLY A 115 11.23 -21.03 -22.75
CA GLY A 115 12.35 -21.59 -22.02
C GLY A 115 13.43 -20.58 -21.61
N ALA A 116 13.13 -19.27 -21.67
CA ALA A 116 14.06 -18.25 -21.19
C ALA A 116 14.31 -18.39 -19.68
N ASN A 117 15.56 -18.18 -19.28
CA ASN A 117 15.96 -18.28 -17.88
C ASN A 117 15.14 -17.32 -16.99
N GLN A 118 14.67 -17.84 -15.85
CA GLN A 118 13.97 -17.05 -14.82
C GLN A 118 12.75 -16.29 -15.37
N ALA A 119 12.11 -16.83 -16.41
CA ALA A 119 10.86 -16.35 -16.98
C ALA A 119 9.69 -17.17 -16.42
N ILE A 120 8.70 -16.50 -15.89
CA ILE A 120 7.44 -17.11 -15.42
C ILE A 120 6.27 -16.25 -15.88
N ARG A 121 5.05 -16.73 -15.74
CA ARG A 121 3.83 -15.94 -15.97
C ARG A 121 3.58 -15.02 -14.78
N GLN A 122 4.15 -13.80 -14.79
CA GLN A 122 4.03 -12.84 -13.69
C GLN A 122 2.70 -12.09 -13.64
N PRO A 123 2.08 -11.65 -14.76
CA PRO A 123 0.77 -11.05 -14.71
C PRO A 123 -0.25 -11.98 -14.01
N GLY A 124 -0.89 -11.46 -12.96
CA GLY A 124 -1.87 -12.23 -12.18
C GLY A 124 -1.30 -13.20 -11.14
N ILE A 125 0.02 -13.26 -10.93
CA ILE A 125 0.66 -14.20 -9.98
C ILE A 125 0.14 -14.02 -8.53
N PHE A 126 -0.28 -12.83 -8.16
CA PHE A 126 -0.81 -12.52 -6.83
C PHE A 126 -2.33 -12.71 -6.72
N ALA A 127 -2.97 -13.25 -7.75
CA ALA A 127 -4.41 -13.51 -7.80
C ALA A 127 -5.26 -12.29 -7.39
N SER A 128 -6.14 -12.44 -6.41
CA SER A 128 -7.06 -11.41 -5.93
C SER A 128 -6.53 -10.56 -4.78
N HIS A 129 -5.28 -10.76 -4.34
CA HIS A 129 -4.74 -10.08 -3.16
C HIS A 129 -4.29 -8.63 -3.39
N PRO A 130 -3.76 -8.24 -4.56
CA PRO A 130 -3.52 -6.82 -4.82
C PRO A 130 -4.82 -6.05 -4.91
N SER A 131 -4.87 -4.85 -4.32
CA SER A 131 -6.00 -3.93 -4.51
C SER A 131 -6.07 -3.42 -5.95
N GLN A 132 -4.91 -3.29 -6.60
CA GLN A 132 -4.76 -2.89 -7.99
C GLN A 132 -3.64 -3.68 -8.65
N THR A 133 -3.78 -3.95 -9.95
CA THR A 133 -2.74 -4.58 -10.77
C THR A 133 -2.62 -3.85 -12.10
N VAL A 134 -1.40 -3.52 -12.48
CA VAL A 134 -1.04 -2.89 -13.76
C VAL A 134 0.01 -3.74 -14.45
N SER A 135 -0.27 -4.20 -15.65
CA SER A 135 0.74 -4.80 -16.52
C SER A 135 1.15 -3.78 -17.57
N LEU A 136 2.33 -3.21 -17.41
CA LEU A 136 2.84 -2.23 -18.37
C LEU A 136 3.28 -2.93 -19.67
N PRO A 137 3.19 -2.26 -20.81
CA PRO A 137 3.82 -2.75 -22.05
C PRO A 137 5.34 -2.65 -21.95
N ARG A 138 6.04 -3.34 -22.84
CA ARG A 138 7.47 -3.12 -23.05
C ARG A 138 7.70 -1.65 -23.43
N PRO A 139 8.75 -0.98 -22.86
CA PRO A 139 9.06 0.40 -23.22
C PRO A 139 9.15 0.63 -24.73
N THR A 140 8.35 1.55 -25.24
CA THR A 140 8.32 1.96 -26.65
C THR A 140 8.02 3.44 -26.76
N GLN A 141 8.56 4.11 -27.79
CA GLN A 141 8.26 5.52 -28.07
C GLN A 141 6.87 5.71 -28.71
N ASP A 142 6.25 4.64 -29.19
CA ASP A 142 4.92 4.67 -29.80
C ASP A 142 3.82 4.96 -28.75
N ILE A 143 4.13 4.74 -27.47
CA ILE A 143 3.23 5.06 -26.36
C ILE A 143 3.67 6.38 -25.75
N PRO A 144 2.81 7.41 -25.70
CA PRO A 144 3.16 8.71 -25.12
C PRO A 144 3.53 8.62 -23.64
N ALA A 145 4.45 9.47 -23.18
CA ALA A 145 4.82 9.55 -21.77
C ALA A 145 3.61 9.92 -20.88
N SER A 146 2.68 10.72 -21.38
CA SER A 146 1.43 11.08 -20.72
C SER A 146 0.53 9.87 -20.44
N TRP A 147 0.50 8.87 -21.31
CA TRP A 147 -0.22 7.63 -21.06
C TRP A 147 0.36 6.88 -19.86
N LEU A 148 1.69 6.81 -19.78
CA LEU A 148 2.36 6.11 -18.67
C LEU A 148 2.04 6.77 -17.33
N VAL A 149 2.22 8.08 -17.21
CA VAL A 149 1.93 8.78 -15.95
C VAL A 149 0.45 8.73 -15.61
N SER A 150 -0.46 8.85 -16.59
CA SER A 150 -1.90 8.73 -16.36
C SER A 150 -2.31 7.35 -15.84
N THR A 151 -1.71 6.29 -16.38
CA THR A 151 -1.95 4.91 -15.95
C THR A 151 -1.51 4.70 -14.50
N LEU A 152 -0.33 5.22 -14.15
CA LEU A 152 0.21 5.12 -12.80
C LEU A 152 -0.61 5.94 -11.81
N ASP A 153 -0.96 7.17 -12.15
CA ASP A 153 -1.78 8.04 -11.31
C ASP A 153 -3.15 7.43 -11.04
N HIS A 154 -3.77 6.84 -12.08
CA HIS A 154 -5.05 6.13 -11.91
C HIS A 154 -4.92 4.97 -10.93
N ALA A 155 -3.89 4.14 -11.07
CA ALA A 155 -3.64 3.02 -10.16
C ALA A 155 -3.36 3.48 -8.72
N MET A 156 -2.56 4.54 -8.55
CA MET A 156 -2.24 5.11 -7.24
C MET A 156 -3.45 5.77 -6.58
N ASN A 157 -4.28 6.47 -7.34
CA ASN A 157 -5.52 7.07 -6.83
C ASN A 157 -6.54 6.00 -6.41
N ALA A 158 -6.60 4.88 -7.12
CA ALA A 158 -7.45 3.74 -6.77
C ALA A 158 -6.93 2.94 -5.57
N LEU A 159 -5.64 3.04 -5.23
CA LEU A 159 -5.01 2.35 -4.10
C LEU A 159 -5.42 3.01 -2.76
N ARG A 160 -6.53 2.59 -2.18
CA ARG A 160 -6.99 3.08 -0.86
C ARG A 160 -6.22 2.42 0.28
N SER A 161 -5.94 1.10 0.16
CA SER A 161 -5.19 0.28 1.12
C SER A 161 -4.65 -0.96 0.44
N GLY A 162 -3.70 -1.66 1.06
CA GLY A 162 -3.13 -2.91 0.56
C GLY A 162 -2.09 -2.70 -0.54
N GLY A 163 -1.96 -3.65 -1.45
CA GLY A 163 -0.90 -3.66 -2.45
C GLY A 163 -1.33 -3.24 -3.85
N LEU A 164 -0.43 -2.56 -4.55
CA LEU A 164 -0.46 -2.32 -5.99
C LEU A 164 0.66 -3.12 -6.64
N HIS A 165 0.32 -3.98 -7.58
CA HIS A 165 1.30 -4.70 -8.39
C HIS A 165 1.46 -4.03 -9.76
N ILE A 166 2.68 -3.61 -10.09
CA ILE A 166 3.05 -3.05 -11.39
C ILE A 166 4.08 -3.98 -12.03
N ASN A 167 3.66 -4.74 -13.03
CA ASN A 167 4.55 -5.60 -13.80
C ASN A 167 5.23 -4.79 -14.91
N CYS A 168 6.58 -4.81 -14.92
CA CYS A 168 7.42 -3.94 -15.74
C CYS A 168 8.31 -4.78 -16.67
N PRO A 169 7.89 -5.11 -17.89
CA PRO A 169 8.71 -5.85 -18.83
C PRO A 169 9.80 -4.97 -19.43
N PHE A 170 11.06 -5.46 -19.40
CA PHE A 170 12.20 -4.78 -19.98
C PHE A 170 12.94 -5.71 -20.96
N ALA A 171 13.15 -5.25 -22.18
CA ALA A 171 13.98 -5.94 -23.17
C ALA A 171 15.46 -5.61 -22.95
N GLU A 172 16.32 -6.53 -23.35
CA GLU A 172 17.78 -6.33 -23.36
C GLU A 172 18.22 -5.40 -24.53
N PRO A 173 19.34 -4.69 -24.36
CA PRO A 173 20.21 -4.62 -23.18
C PRO A 173 19.59 -3.81 -22.03
N LEU A 174 19.80 -4.28 -20.78
CA LEU A 174 19.27 -3.66 -19.56
C LEU A 174 20.17 -2.58 -18.99
N TYR A 175 21.44 -2.64 -19.34
CA TYR A 175 22.50 -1.74 -18.89
C TYR A 175 23.27 -1.18 -20.08
N GLY A 176 23.75 0.04 -19.94
CA GLY A 176 24.57 0.74 -20.92
C GLY A 176 24.71 2.21 -20.55
N GLU A 177 25.58 2.91 -21.26
CA GLU A 177 25.73 4.36 -21.09
C GLU A 177 24.46 5.08 -21.52
N MET A 178 24.10 6.11 -20.77
CA MET A 178 22.97 6.98 -21.10
C MET A 178 23.30 7.82 -22.32
N ASN A 179 22.35 7.91 -23.23
CA ASN A 179 22.38 8.79 -24.39
C ASN A 179 21.02 9.48 -24.59
N ASP A 180 20.88 10.23 -25.67
CA ASP A 180 19.66 11.02 -25.92
C ASP A 180 18.45 10.20 -26.39
N THR A 181 18.59 8.87 -26.54
CA THR A 181 17.45 8.03 -26.93
C THR A 181 16.31 8.16 -25.91
N GLY A 182 15.14 8.60 -26.37
CA GLY A 182 13.95 8.81 -25.55
C GLY A 182 13.92 10.14 -24.80
N LEU A 183 14.90 11.02 -24.96
CA LEU A 183 14.88 12.33 -24.31
C LEU A 183 13.66 13.15 -24.74
N VAL A 184 13.39 13.24 -26.04
CA VAL A 184 12.22 13.94 -26.58
C VAL A 184 10.91 13.34 -26.06
N TRP A 185 10.83 11.99 -25.96
CA TRP A 185 9.69 11.31 -25.38
C TRP A 185 9.47 11.69 -23.91
N GLN A 186 10.52 11.73 -23.12
CA GLN A 186 10.47 12.13 -21.71
C GLN A 186 10.07 13.61 -21.56
N GLN A 187 10.56 14.49 -22.43
CA GLN A 187 10.26 15.92 -22.45
C GLN A 187 8.81 16.23 -22.83
N GLN A 188 8.05 15.29 -23.41
CA GLN A 188 6.62 15.48 -23.69
C GLN A 188 5.79 15.77 -22.43
N LEU A 189 6.29 15.46 -21.25
CA LEU A 189 5.63 15.77 -19.98
C LEU A 189 5.79 17.26 -19.56
N GLY A 190 6.63 18.04 -20.26
CA GLY A 190 6.77 19.49 -20.06
C GLY A 190 6.98 19.88 -18.60
N ASP A 191 6.21 20.87 -18.15
CA ASP A 191 6.28 21.45 -16.80
C ASP A 191 5.95 20.43 -15.67
N TRP A 192 5.47 19.23 -16.02
CA TRP A 192 5.24 18.20 -15.03
C TRP A 192 6.52 17.84 -14.27
N TRP A 193 7.70 17.88 -14.92
CA TRP A 193 8.99 17.59 -14.29
C TRP A 193 9.35 18.58 -13.18
N GLU A 194 8.90 19.83 -13.31
CA GLU A 194 9.13 20.89 -12.31
C GLU A 194 8.01 20.98 -11.26
N SER A 195 6.91 20.29 -11.52
CA SER A 195 5.76 20.23 -10.63
C SER A 195 5.95 19.16 -9.55
N GLU A 196 5.44 19.38 -8.35
CA GLU A 196 5.35 18.34 -7.29
C GLU A 196 4.01 17.56 -7.36
N LYS A 197 3.19 17.81 -8.36
CA LYS A 197 1.81 17.33 -8.44
C LYS A 197 1.70 16.14 -9.39
N PRO A 198 0.84 15.13 -9.08
CA PRO A 198 0.49 14.10 -10.04
C PRO A 198 -0.04 14.70 -11.34
N TRP A 199 0.07 13.96 -12.45
CA TRP A 199 -0.47 14.33 -13.74
C TRP A 199 -2.02 14.37 -13.72
N LEU A 200 -2.61 13.32 -13.12
CA LEU A 200 -4.05 13.24 -12.85
C LEU A 200 -4.33 13.40 -11.36
N ARG A 201 -5.28 14.26 -11.03
CA ARG A 201 -5.75 14.44 -9.65
C ARG A 201 -7.19 13.99 -9.54
N GLU A 202 -7.45 13.15 -8.55
CA GLU A 202 -8.79 12.81 -8.12
C GLU A 202 -9.21 13.76 -6.98
N GLN A 203 -10.40 14.34 -7.10
CA GLN A 203 -11.02 15.08 -6.02
C GLN A 203 -12.17 14.25 -5.45
N THR A 204 -12.05 13.85 -4.20
CA THR A 204 -13.12 13.15 -3.48
C THR A 204 -13.83 14.14 -2.58
N HIS A 205 -15.11 14.38 -2.82
CA HIS A 205 -15.96 15.11 -1.89
C HIS A 205 -16.51 14.14 -0.86
N MET A 206 -16.11 14.32 0.39
CA MET A 206 -16.74 13.62 1.51
C MET A 206 -17.78 14.55 2.12
N GLU A 207 -19.05 14.21 1.98
CA GLU A 207 -20.11 14.86 2.75
C GLU A 207 -20.09 14.29 4.17
N SER A 208 -19.99 15.18 5.15
CA SER A 208 -20.18 14.80 6.55
C SER A 208 -21.63 14.38 6.76
N ALA A 209 -21.87 13.11 6.97
CA ALA A 209 -23.19 12.62 7.34
C ALA A 209 -23.60 13.24 8.68
N LYS A 210 -24.59 14.12 8.67
CA LYS A 210 -25.20 14.61 9.91
C LYS A 210 -25.96 13.44 10.53
N GLN A 211 -25.49 12.94 11.64
CA GLN A 211 -26.20 11.92 12.41
C GLN A 211 -27.45 12.53 13.03
N ARG A 212 -28.60 12.33 12.37
CA ARG A 212 -29.87 12.93 12.78
C ARG A 212 -30.35 12.44 14.15
N ASP A 213 -29.98 11.19 14.50
CA ASP A 213 -30.47 10.53 15.71
C ASP A 213 -29.48 10.54 16.88
N TRP A 214 -28.39 11.32 16.76
CA TRP A 214 -27.35 11.37 17.79
C TRP A 214 -27.84 11.72 19.18
N PHE A 215 -28.76 12.69 19.28
CA PHE A 215 -29.38 13.09 20.56
C PHE A 215 -30.15 11.96 21.21
N PHE A 216 -30.75 11.08 20.43
CA PHE A 216 -31.46 9.91 20.93
C PHE A 216 -30.46 8.81 21.37
N TRP A 217 -29.43 8.53 20.56
CA TRP A 217 -28.49 7.46 20.86
C TRP A 217 -27.64 7.74 22.09
N ARG A 218 -27.15 8.97 22.26
CA ARG A 218 -26.34 9.34 23.43
C ARG A 218 -27.01 9.17 24.77
N GLN A 219 -28.32 9.06 24.80
CA GLN A 219 -29.14 8.85 26.04
C GLN A 219 -29.26 7.36 26.37
N LYS A 220 -28.82 6.48 25.50
CA LYS A 220 -28.86 5.02 25.69
C LYS A 220 -27.68 4.55 26.51
N ARG A 221 -27.81 3.35 27.07
CA ARG A 221 -26.67 2.64 27.64
C ARG A 221 -25.83 2.10 26.48
N GLY A 222 -24.63 2.61 26.32
CA GLY A 222 -23.76 2.25 25.22
C GLY A 222 -22.45 1.63 25.67
N VAL A 223 -21.80 0.93 24.75
CA VAL A 223 -20.43 0.42 24.86
C VAL A 223 -19.64 0.87 23.64
N VAL A 224 -18.45 1.39 23.86
CA VAL A 224 -17.51 1.70 22.79
C VAL A 224 -16.48 0.58 22.69
N ILE A 225 -16.31 0.04 21.49
CA ILE A 225 -15.24 -0.91 21.15
C ILE A 225 -14.25 -0.17 20.27
N ALA A 226 -12.98 -0.16 20.66
CA ALA A 226 -11.92 0.44 19.88
C ALA A 226 -11.03 -0.63 19.28
N GLY A 227 -11.04 -0.75 17.96
CA GLY A 227 -10.14 -1.58 17.19
C GLY A 227 -8.84 -0.86 16.84
N ARG A 228 -8.12 -1.34 15.82
CA ARG A 228 -6.86 -0.75 15.38
C ARG A 228 -7.05 0.69 14.89
N MET A 229 -6.27 1.61 15.45
CA MET A 229 -6.27 3.03 15.08
C MET A 229 -4.94 3.70 15.43
N SER A 230 -4.78 4.96 15.03
CA SER A 230 -3.62 5.76 15.42
C SER A 230 -3.72 6.24 16.87
N ALA A 231 -2.61 6.64 17.48
CA ALA A 231 -2.60 7.17 18.85
C ALA A 231 -3.49 8.43 19.00
N ALA A 232 -3.55 9.29 17.98
CA ALA A 232 -4.43 10.47 17.99
C ALA A 232 -5.92 10.10 17.97
N GLU A 233 -6.30 9.14 17.11
CA GLU A 233 -7.67 8.61 17.05
C GLU A 233 -8.03 7.86 18.33
N GLY A 234 -7.11 7.06 18.89
CA GLY A 234 -7.32 6.35 20.15
C GLY A 234 -7.58 7.29 21.33
N LYS A 235 -6.85 8.39 21.41
CA LYS A 235 -7.07 9.43 22.40
C LYS A 235 -8.46 10.06 22.25
N LEU A 236 -8.84 10.44 21.03
CA LEU A 236 -10.19 10.99 20.75
C LEU A 236 -11.30 9.99 21.09
N ALA A 237 -11.13 8.71 20.78
CA ALA A 237 -12.07 7.66 21.12
C ALA A 237 -12.26 7.53 22.65
N ALA A 238 -11.16 7.61 23.40
CA ALA A 238 -11.21 7.56 24.86
C ALA A 238 -11.93 8.78 25.47
N GLU A 239 -11.59 9.98 25.02
CA GLU A 239 -12.24 11.23 25.44
C GLU A 239 -13.75 11.22 25.11
N TRP A 240 -14.11 10.71 23.93
CA TRP A 240 -15.48 10.60 23.50
C TRP A 240 -16.29 9.60 24.36
N ALA A 241 -15.75 8.41 24.61
CA ALA A 241 -16.36 7.40 25.46
C ALA A 241 -16.57 7.93 26.90
N GLN A 242 -15.57 8.65 27.45
CA GLN A 242 -15.65 9.28 28.75
C GLN A 242 -16.77 10.35 28.81
N THR A 243 -16.87 11.18 27.76
CA THR A 243 -17.93 12.24 27.68
C THR A 243 -19.33 11.62 27.65
N LEU A 244 -19.49 10.44 27.07
CA LEU A 244 -20.75 9.71 27.02
C LEU A 244 -21.05 8.92 28.29
N GLY A 245 -20.06 8.73 29.15
CA GLY A 245 -20.16 7.82 30.30
C GLY A 245 -20.28 6.35 29.89
N TRP A 246 -19.82 6.00 28.69
CA TRP A 246 -19.87 4.63 28.17
C TRP A 246 -18.57 3.90 28.43
N PRO A 247 -18.61 2.61 28.86
CA PRO A 247 -17.40 1.83 28.97
C PRO A 247 -16.70 1.69 27.60
N LEU A 248 -15.36 1.85 27.61
CA LEU A 248 -14.51 1.69 26.46
C LEU A 248 -13.74 0.37 26.56
N ILE A 249 -13.95 -0.52 25.60
CA ILE A 249 -13.23 -1.77 25.47
C ILE A 249 -12.22 -1.59 24.33
N GLY A 250 -10.93 -1.50 24.67
CA GLY A 250 -9.86 -1.34 23.70
C GLY A 250 -9.23 -2.68 23.31
N ASP A 251 -9.15 -2.94 22.01
CA ASP A 251 -8.27 -3.98 21.47
C ASP A 251 -6.80 -3.59 21.71
N VAL A 252 -5.91 -4.55 21.66
CA VAL A 252 -4.45 -4.33 21.86
C VAL A 252 -3.86 -3.31 20.89
N LEU A 253 -4.45 -3.14 19.71
CA LEU A 253 -4.01 -2.19 18.68
C LEU A 253 -4.78 -0.85 18.72
N SER A 254 -5.64 -0.64 19.69
CA SER A 254 -6.54 0.53 19.75
C SER A 254 -5.85 1.86 20.07
N GLN A 255 -4.68 1.83 20.69
CA GLN A 255 -3.94 3.03 21.12
C GLN A 255 -4.74 3.99 22.02
N THR A 256 -5.80 3.51 22.68
CA THR A 256 -6.69 4.35 23.51
C THR A 256 -6.09 4.76 24.85
N GLY A 257 -5.00 4.14 25.28
CA GLY A 257 -4.29 4.46 26.52
C GLY A 257 -4.97 4.03 27.82
N GLN A 258 -6.29 4.07 27.90
CA GLN A 258 -7.06 3.73 29.09
C GLN A 258 -8.36 2.95 28.81
N PRO A 259 -8.30 1.84 28.07
CA PRO A 259 -9.48 0.99 27.96
C PRO A 259 -9.68 0.19 29.24
N LEU A 260 -10.83 -0.47 29.35
CA LEU A 260 -10.95 -1.57 30.31
C LEU A 260 -9.92 -2.63 29.94
N PRO A 261 -8.89 -2.82 30.78
CA PRO A 261 -7.76 -3.68 30.41
C PRO A 261 -8.17 -5.14 30.37
N CYS A 262 -7.43 -5.95 29.58
CA CYS A 262 -7.56 -7.40 29.57
C CYS A 262 -8.97 -7.91 29.23
N ALA A 263 -9.66 -7.28 28.29
CA ALA A 263 -11.03 -7.62 27.91
C ALA A 263 -11.21 -9.11 27.57
N ASP A 264 -10.27 -9.69 26.86
CA ASP A 264 -10.31 -11.14 26.53
C ASP A 264 -10.23 -12.06 27.76
N LEU A 265 -9.73 -11.58 28.91
CA LEU A 265 -9.76 -12.36 30.14
C LEU A 265 -11.12 -12.24 30.84
N TRP A 266 -11.57 -11.01 31.13
CA TRP A 266 -12.79 -10.82 31.90
C TRP A 266 -14.08 -11.08 31.10
N LEU A 267 -14.06 -11.02 29.77
CA LEU A 267 -15.15 -11.52 28.92
C LEU A 267 -15.33 -13.06 28.99
N GLY A 268 -14.43 -13.78 29.62
CA GLY A 268 -14.67 -15.16 30.05
C GLY A 268 -15.54 -15.32 31.30
N ASN A 269 -15.88 -14.21 31.98
CA ASN A 269 -16.71 -14.24 33.17
C ASN A 269 -18.18 -13.96 32.81
N ALA A 270 -19.07 -14.89 33.16
CA ALA A 270 -20.49 -14.80 32.84
C ALA A 270 -21.15 -13.52 33.38
N LYS A 271 -20.76 -13.05 34.58
CA LYS A 271 -21.31 -11.81 35.15
C LYS A 271 -20.95 -10.58 34.30
N ALA A 272 -19.70 -10.49 33.85
CA ALA A 272 -19.25 -9.39 33.00
C ALA A 272 -19.99 -9.39 31.67
N VAL A 273 -20.18 -10.54 31.05
CA VAL A 273 -20.95 -10.69 29.81
C VAL A 273 -22.42 -10.27 30.00
N THR A 274 -23.04 -10.68 31.14
CA THR A 274 -24.42 -10.32 31.47
C THR A 274 -24.57 -8.81 31.67
N GLU A 275 -23.62 -8.15 32.32
CA GLU A 275 -23.64 -6.69 32.49
C GLU A 275 -23.50 -5.96 31.14
N LEU A 276 -22.56 -6.40 30.30
CA LEU A 276 -22.40 -5.81 28.98
C LEU A 276 -23.59 -6.06 28.04
N ALA A 277 -24.29 -7.19 28.19
CA ALA A 277 -25.48 -7.51 27.43
C ALA A 277 -26.65 -6.54 27.68
N GLN A 278 -26.57 -5.72 28.73
CA GLN A 278 -27.52 -4.64 28.98
C GLN A 278 -27.30 -3.43 28.06
N ALA A 279 -26.24 -3.41 27.27
CA ALA A 279 -26.00 -2.33 26.31
C ALA A 279 -27.11 -2.30 25.27
N GLN A 280 -27.62 -1.12 24.99
CA GLN A 280 -28.63 -0.86 23.96
C GLN A 280 -27.99 -0.44 22.64
N ILE A 281 -26.75 0.03 22.71
CA ILE A 281 -25.94 0.45 21.57
C ILE A 281 -24.51 -0.01 21.76
N VAL A 282 -23.93 -0.55 20.69
CA VAL A 282 -22.49 -0.84 20.59
C VAL A 282 -21.94 -0.02 19.43
N VAL A 283 -20.91 0.77 19.72
CA VAL A 283 -20.21 1.57 18.70
C VAL A 283 -18.80 1.04 18.56
N GLN A 284 -18.47 0.52 17.38
CA GLN A 284 -17.11 0.13 17.05
C GLN A 284 -16.41 1.27 16.32
N LEU A 285 -15.24 1.66 16.80
CA LEU A 285 -14.32 2.62 16.17
C LEU A 285 -13.05 1.90 15.73
N GLY A 286 -12.45 2.37 14.65
CA GLY A 286 -11.25 1.76 14.08
C GLY A 286 -11.53 0.48 13.29
N SER A 287 -10.46 -0.12 12.77
CA SER A 287 -10.54 -1.33 11.94
C SER A 287 -10.51 -2.61 12.81
N SER A 288 -9.92 -3.66 12.33
CA SER A 288 -9.89 -5.02 12.89
C SER A 288 -9.71 -5.12 14.41
N LEU A 289 -10.41 -6.09 14.99
CA LEU A 289 -10.23 -6.56 16.37
C LEU A 289 -9.41 -7.85 16.35
N THR A 290 -8.54 -8.02 17.34
CA THR A 290 -7.70 -9.22 17.51
C THR A 290 -8.22 -10.14 18.61
N GLY A 291 -8.96 -9.60 19.58
CA GLY A 291 -9.48 -10.31 20.73
C GLY A 291 -10.61 -11.29 20.38
N LYS A 292 -10.37 -12.61 20.53
CA LYS A 292 -11.35 -13.65 20.16
C LYS A 292 -12.67 -13.52 20.93
N ARG A 293 -12.61 -13.29 22.24
CA ARG A 293 -13.82 -13.20 23.07
C ARG A 293 -14.57 -11.90 22.83
N LEU A 294 -13.85 -10.83 22.50
CA LEU A 294 -14.47 -9.57 22.11
C LEU A 294 -15.26 -9.71 20.80
N LEU A 295 -14.67 -10.38 19.81
CA LEU A 295 -15.36 -10.71 18.55
C LEU A 295 -16.59 -11.60 18.77
N GLN A 296 -16.48 -12.61 19.64
CA GLN A 296 -17.59 -13.50 19.99
C GLN A 296 -18.71 -12.73 20.68
N TRP A 297 -18.38 -11.88 21.65
CA TRP A 297 -19.39 -11.07 22.34
C TRP A 297 -20.11 -10.08 21.40
N GLN A 298 -19.38 -9.46 20.48
CA GLN A 298 -19.95 -8.55 19.51
C GLN A 298 -20.93 -9.23 18.53
N ALA A 299 -20.76 -10.53 18.31
CA ALA A 299 -21.62 -11.32 17.41
C ALA A 299 -22.91 -11.83 18.09
N THR A 300 -23.06 -11.69 19.41
CA THR A 300 -24.26 -12.06 20.18
C THR A 300 -25.23 -10.91 20.32
#